data_39f5f31ddacb68c80b70cc3139bd2aa1
#
_entry.id   39f5f31ddacb68c80b70cc3139bd2aa1
#
_cell.length_a   1.000
_cell.length_b   1.000
_cell.length_c   1.000
_cell.angle_alpha   90.00
_cell.angle_beta   90.00
_cell.angle_gamma   90.00
#
_symmetry.space_group_name_H-M   'P 1'
#
loop_
_entity.id
_entity.type
_entity.pdbx_description
1 polymer ?
#
loop_
_entity_poly.entity_id
_entity_poly.type
_entity_poly.pdbx_seq_one_letter_code
_entity_poly.pdbx_strand_id
1 'polypeptide(L)'
;MSTPTRRNNAKTIVIITLCLCLIACTVGGVYAYLTAKTDPVSNEFIPGKVSCLVEEDFADGVKSNVKVLNTGNIDAYIRATMVATYVFEDGKVLATAPVEGVDYTVDWAADGWVKGSDGYWYHVKPVKPNETTGCLINSAQAVYLPSNYRLNIQILATAIQSAPDTAVQSAWGVTVSDGELLP
;
A
#
# COMPACT_ATOMS: atom_id res chain seq x y z
N MET A 1 67.44 66.28 -31.63
CA MET A 1 67.28 65.51 -30.38
C MET A 1 65.79 65.22 -30.23
N SER A 2 65.38 64.00 -30.52
CA SER A 2 63.99 63.54 -30.54
C SER A 2 63.59 63.01 -29.14
N THR A 3 62.54 63.59 -28.57
CA THR A 3 61.98 63.19 -27.31
C THR A 3 61.22 61.89 -27.50
N PRO A 4 61.37 60.87 -26.64
CA PRO A 4 60.74 59.59 -26.84
C PRO A 4 59.29 59.58 -26.42
N THR A 5 58.52 58.90 -27.17
CA THR A 5 57.09 58.61 -27.18
C THR A 5 56.58 57.91 -25.89
N ARG A 6 56.50 58.57 -24.78
CA ARG A 6 55.98 58.03 -23.50
C ARG A 6 54.46 57.88 -23.45
N ARG A 7 53.77 58.49 -24.40
CA ARG A 7 52.29 58.58 -24.41
C ARG A 7 51.61 57.34 -25.03
N ASN A 8 52.26 56.58 -25.86
CA ASN A 8 51.69 55.37 -26.50
C ASN A 8 51.66 54.16 -25.59
N ASN A 9 52.68 54.04 -24.73
CA ASN A 9 52.77 52.87 -23.84
C ASN A 9 51.64 52.83 -22.79
N ALA A 10 51.20 54.00 -22.29
CA ALA A 10 50.11 54.03 -21.34
C ALA A 10 48.79 53.58 -21.95
N LYS A 11 48.46 53.95 -23.19
CA LYS A 11 47.28 53.49 -23.90
C LYS A 11 47.33 51.98 -24.18
N THR A 12 48.48 51.49 -24.56
CA THR A 12 48.71 50.05 -24.80
C THR A 12 48.55 49.25 -23.51
N ILE A 13 49.08 49.71 -22.38
CA ILE A 13 48.90 49.08 -21.07
C ILE A 13 47.42 49.02 -20.66
N VAL A 14 46.67 50.12 -20.82
CA VAL A 14 45.24 50.17 -20.50
C VAL A 14 44.46 49.19 -21.36
N ILE A 15 44.74 49.07 -22.65
CA ILE A 15 44.08 48.12 -23.55
C ILE A 15 44.37 46.70 -23.14
N ILE A 16 45.62 46.37 -22.83
CA ILE A 16 46.01 45.00 -22.37
C ILE A 16 45.31 44.66 -21.06
N THR A 17 45.29 45.60 -20.11
CA THR A 17 44.60 45.34 -18.82
C THR A 17 43.09 45.15 -19.03
N LEU A 18 42.44 45.92 -19.89
CA LEU A 18 41.04 45.77 -20.21
C LEU A 18 40.73 44.40 -20.85
N CYS A 19 41.57 43.95 -21.79
CA CYS A 19 41.46 42.66 -22.42
C CYS A 19 41.64 41.52 -21.41
N LEU A 20 42.59 41.60 -20.49
CA LEU A 20 42.81 40.62 -19.43
C LEU A 20 41.60 40.54 -18.47
N CYS A 21 41.04 41.71 -18.11
CA CYS A 21 39.81 41.72 -17.28
C CYS A 21 38.62 41.06 -17.99
N LEU A 22 38.42 41.34 -19.27
CA LEU A 22 37.35 40.70 -20.05
C LEU A 22 37.51 39.16 -20.12
N ILE A 23 38.73 38.69 -20.34
CA ILE A 23 39.03 37.25 -20.36
C ILE A 23 38.76 36.64 -18.97
N ALA A 24 39.22 37.30 -17.89
CA ALA A 24 38.97 36.81 -16.53
C ALA A 24 37.45 36.77 -16.19
N CYS A 25 36.69 37.75 -16.60
CA CYS A 25 35.23 37.78 -16.40
C CYS A 25 34.53 36.68 -17.20
N THR A 26 34.92 36.44 -18.44
CA THR A 26 34.31 35.37 -19.26
C THR A 26 34.66 33.99 -18.73
N VAL A 27 35.89 33.71 -18.38
CA VAL A 27 36.30 32.44 -17.79
C VAL A 27 35.63 32.21 -16.43
N GLY A 28 35.62 33.25 -15.58
CA GLY A 28 34.96 33.17 -14.27
C GLY A 28 33.44 32.94 -14.38
N GLY A 29 32.78 33.59 -15.30
CA GLY A 29 31.36 33.43 -15.58
C GLY A 29 31.02 32.02 -16.09
N VAL A 30 31.84 31.47 -17.02
CA VAL A 30 31.65 30.09 -17.53
C VAL A 30 31.91 29.08 -16.42
N TYR A 31 32.96 29.28 -15.61
CA TYR A 31 33.26 28.39 -14.49
C TYR A 31 32.13 28.40 -13.45
N ALA A 32 31.62 29.58 -13.08
CA ALA A 32 30.49 29.69 -12.16
C ALA A 32 29.23 29.01 -12.70
N TYR A 33 28.96 29.14 -14.00
CA TYR A 33 27.83 28.48 -14.65
C TYR A 33 27.97 26.94 -14.65
N LEU A 34 29.17 26.43 -14.97
CA LEU A 34 29.43 24.98 -15.01
C LEU A 34 29.52 24.35 -13.62
N THR A 35 29.83 25.14 -12.57
CA THR A 35 29.88 24.66 -11.18
C THR A 35 28.60 24.93 -10.41
N ALA A 36 27.60 25.60 -10.99
CA ALA A 36 26.28 25.69 -10.42
C ALA A 36 25.70 24.27 -10.30
N LYS A 37 25.89 23.67 -9.13
CA LYS A 37 25.27 22.37 -8.79
C LYS A 37 23.79 22.63 -8.60
N THR A 38 23.01 22.20 -9.57
CA THR A 38 21.59 21.94 -9.32
C THR A 38 21.55 20.72 -8.40
N ASP A 39 20.97 20.85 -7.22
CA ASP A 39 20.71 19.69 -6.38
C ASP A 39 19.90 18.71 -7.21
N PRO A 40 20.34 17.46 -7.35
CA PRO A 40 19.58 16.48 -8.10
C PRO A 40 18.23 16.31 -7.40
N VAL A 41 17.14 16.61 -8.11
CA VAL A 41 15.80 16.24 -7.65
C VAL A 41 15.75 14.73 -7.69
N SER A 42 16.01 14.11 -6.55
CA SER A 42 15.82 12.66 -6.37
C SER A 42 14.33 12.41 -6.28
N ASN A 43 13.71 12.02 -7.38
CA ASN A 43 12.38 11.45 -7.36
C ASN A 43 12.50 9.99 -6.91
N GLU A 44 12.33 9.75 -5.62
CA GLU A 44 12.26 8.39 -5.09
C GLU A 44 10.90 7.82 -5.47
N PHE A 45 10.87 6.92 -6.45
CA PHE A 45 9.67 6.18 -6.81
C PHE A 45 9.51 4.99 -5.85
N ILE A 46 8.58 5.11 -4.91
CA ILE A 46 8.19 4.00 -4.04
C ILE A 46 7.06 3.24 -4.73
N PRO A 47 7.29 2.01 -5.19
CA PRO A 47 6.24 1.21 -5.83
C PRO A 47 5.10 0.95 -4.83
N GLY A 48 3.86 1.01 -5.31
CA GLY A 48 2.70 0.63 -4.53
C GLY A 48 2.75 -0.85 -4.15
N LYS A 49 2.61 -1.14 -2.85
CA LYS A 49 2.53 -2.50 -2.30
C LYS A 49 1.16 -2.72 -1.71
N VAL A 50 0.47 -3.77 -2.16
CA VAL A 50 -0.79 -4.23 -1.59
C VAL A 50 -0.52 -5.43 -0.69
N SER A 51 -1.00 -5.38 0.55
CA SER A 51 -0.89 -6.46 1.51
C SER A 51 -1.94 -6.29 2.61
N CYS A 52 -2.44 -7.37 3.17
CA CYS A 52 -3.36 -7.32 4.31
C CYS A 52 -3.08 -8.44 5.31
N LEU A 53 -3.52 -8.24 6.53
CA LEU A 53 -3.40 -9.18 7.65
C LEU A 53 -4.74 -9.26 8.38
N VAL A 54 -5.19 -10.47 8.66
CA VAL A 54 -6.37 -10.70 9.51
C VAL A 54 -5.96 -10.50 10.97
N GLU A 55 -6.68 -9.66 11.68
CA GLU A 55 -6.57 -9.46 13.12
C GLU A 55 -7.79 -10.06 13.79
N GLU A 56 -7.56 -10.87 14.82
CA GLU A 56 -8.60 -11.57 15.56
C GLU A 56 -8.15 -11.88 16.98
N ASP A 57 -9.11 -11.95 17.89
CA ASP A 57 -8.91 -12.44 19.24
C ASP A 57 -9.36 -13.91 19.33
N PHE A 58 -8.63 -14.72 20.08
CA PHE A 58 -9.02 -16.09 20.34
C PHE A 58 -8.87 -16.42 21.83
N ALA A 59 -9.99 -16.68 22.49
CA ALA A 59 -10.03 -17.04 23.90
C ALA A 59 -11.16 -18.05 24.15
N ASP A 60 -10.92 -19.02 25.00
CA ASP A 60 -11.90 -20.03 25.45
C ASP A 60 -12.64 -20.76 24.30
N GLY A 61 -11.94 -20.97 23.18
CA GLY A 61 -12.51 -21.63 22.00
C GLY A 61 -13.40 -20.72 21.14
N VAL A 62 -13.46 -19.42 21.46
CA VAL A 62 -14.19 -18.42 20.71
C VAL A 62 -13.21 -17.55 19.95
N LYS A 63 -13.44 -17.44 18.65
CA LYS A 63 -12.78 -16.45 17.78
C LYS A 63 -13.66 -15.19 17.80
N SER A 64 -13.06 -14.02 18.02
CA SER A 64 -13.81 -12.77 18.13
C SER A 64 -13.08 -11.57 17.53
N ASN A 65 -13.83 -10.47 17.34
CA ASN A 65 -13.31 -9.18 16.90
C ASN A 65 -12.50 -9.25 15.58
N VAL A 66 -13.01 -10.02 14.60
CA VAL A 66 -12.29 -10.26 13.33
C VAL A 66 -12.33 -9.01 12.46
N LYS A 67 -11.18 -8.49 12.13
CA LYS A 67 -10.95 -7.34 11.24
C LYS A 67 -9.80 -7.64 10.29
N VAL A 68 -9.61 -6.79 9.30
CA VAL A 68 -8.47 -6.91 8.38
C VAL A 68 -7.71 -5.60 8.34
N LEU A 69 -6.41 -5.66 8.64
CA LEU A 69 -5.47 -4.55 8.58
C LEU A 69 -4.88 -4.44 7.16
N ASN A 70 -4.86 -3.26 6.58
CA ASN A 70 -4.07 -2.98 5.39
C ASN A 70 -2.60 -2.76 5.78
N THR A 71 -1.75 -3.75 5.50
CA THR A 71 -0.30 -3.69 5.73
C THR A 71 0.48 -3.19 4.51
N GLY A 72 -0.21 -2.79 3.47
CA GLY A 72 0.37 -2.16 2.27
C GLY A 72 0.76 -0.71 2.50
N ASN A 73 1.22 -0.04 1.44
CA ASN A 73 1.56 1.38 1.45
C ASN A 73 0.64 2.24 0.58
N ILE A 74 -0.44 1.64 0.07
CA ILE A 74 -1.47 2.32 -0.74
C ILE A 74 -2.86 1.91 -0.24
N ASP A 75 -3.87 2.73 -0.58
CA ASP A 75 -5.27 2.43 -0.30
C ASP A 75 -5.70 1.16 -1.04
N ALA A 76 -6.40 0.27 -0.34
CA ALA A 76 -6.79 -1.02 -0.89
C ALA A 76 -8.23 -1.39 -0.54
N TYR A 77 -8.94 -1.98 -1.50
CA TYR A 77 -10.15 -2.73 -1.19
C TYR A 77 -9.79 -4.10 -0.65
N ILE A 78 -10.60 -4.59 0.28
CA ILE A 78 -10.38 -5.86 0.96
C ILE A 78 -11.63 -6.71 0.81
N ARG A 79 -11.43 -7.99 0.47
CA ARG A 79 -12.46 -9.03 0.60
C ARG A 79 -11.98 -10.14 1.48
N ALA A 80 -12.92 -10.81 2.15
CA ALA A 80 -12.64 -11.93 3.02
C ALA A 80 -13.65 -13.06 2.84
N THR A 81 -13.21 -14.27 3.13
CA THR A 81 -14.09 -15.44 3.22
C THR A 81 -13.72 -16.25 4.44
N MET A 82 -14.68 -16.99 4.97
CA MET A 82 -14.49 -17.88 6.09
C MET A 82 -14.49 -19.34 5.60
N VAL A 83 -13.54 -20.11 6.09
CA VAL A 83 -13.45 -21.56 5.83
C VAL A 83 -13.49 -22.29 7.16
N ALA A 84 -14.50 -23.14 7.34
CA ALA A 84 -14.60 -24.02 8.49
C ALA A 84 -14.27 -25.45 8.08
N THR A 85 -13.43 -26.12 8.86
CA THR A 85 -13.01 -27.50 8.62
C THR A 85 -12.90 -28.27 9.93
N TYR A 86 -13.13 -29.58 9.88
CA TYR A 86 -12.75 -30.46 10.97
C TYR A 86 -11.34 -31.01 10.74
N VAL A 87 -10.53 -30.94 11.78
CA VAL A 87 -9.12 -31.38 11.73
C VAL A 87 -8.88 -32.39 12.82
N PHE A 88 -8.36 -33.58 12.45
CA PHE A 88 -7.93 -34.59 13.39
C PHE A 88 -6.66 -34.16 14.14
N GLU A 89 -6.33 -34.87 15.23
CA GLU A 89 -5.10 -34.62 15.99
C GLU A 89 -3.81 -34.76 15.16
N ASP A 90 -3.83 -35.66 14.16
CA ASP A 90 -2.71 -35.85 13.22
C ASP A 90 -2.63 -34.78 12.12
N GLY A 91 -3.52 -33.78 12.15
CA GLY A 91 -3.55 -32.66 11.19
C GLY A 91 -4.33 -32.95 9.91
N LYS A 92 -4.90 -34.12 9.73
CA LYS A 92 -5.72 -34.43 8.55
C LYS A 92 -7.07 -33.75 8.63
N VAL A 93 -7.52 -33.27 7.48
CA VAL A 93 -8.85 -32.61 7.33
C VAL A 93 -9.90 -33.70 7.05
N LEU A 94 -11.02 -33.66 7.75
CA LEU A 94 -12.17 -34.50 7.47
C LEU A 94 -12.85 -34.04 6.18
N ALA A 95 -13.24 -34.97 5.33
CA ALA A 95 -13.89 -34.63 4.05
C ALA A 95 -15.29 -33.99 4.21
N THR A 96 -15.96 -34.25 5.36
CA THR A 96 -17.25 -33.64 5.68
C THR A 96 -17.01 -32.22 6.23
N ALA A 97 -17.60 -31.21 5.60
CA ALA A 97 -17.52 -29.84 6.07
C ALA A 97 -18.48 -29.60 7.25
N PRO A 98 -18.07 -28.81 8.25
CA PRO A 98 -18.95 -28.33 9.30
C PRO A 98 -20.07 -27.44 8.72
N VAL A 99 -21.25 -27.45 9.37
CA VAL A 99 -22.44 -26.69 8.96
C VAL A 99 -22.68 -25.57 9.94
N GLU A 100 -22.74 -24.33 9.43
CA GLU A 100 -23.10 -23.15 10.21
C GLU A 100 -24.54 -23.29 10.77
N GLY A 101 -24.73 -22.92 12.03
CA GLY A 101 -25.98 -23.08 12.75
C GLY A 101 -26.21 -24.47 13.36
N VAL A 102 -25.42 -25.49 12.99
CA VAL A 102 -25.48 -26.86 13.53
C VAL A 102 -24.22 -27.19 14.31
N ASP A 103 -23.08 -27.11 13.67
CA ASP A 103 -21.76 -27.48 14.23
C ASP A 103 -21.05 -26.30 14.86
N TYR A 104 -21.29 -25.12 14.33
CA TYR A 104 -20.74 -23.85 14.83
C TYR A 104 -21.71 -22.69 14.58
N THR A 105 -21.53 -21.60 15.32
CA THR A 105 -22.28 -20.36 15.13
C THR A 105 -21.33 -19.22 14.82
N VAL A 106 -21.80 -18.27 14.00
CA VAL A 106 -21.09 -17.03 13.68
C VAL A 106 -22.04 -15.86 13.92
N ASP A 107 -21.58 -14.89 14.70
CA ASP A 107 -22.21 -13.59 14.85
C ASP A 107 -21.51 -12.60 13.90
N TRP A 108 -22.12 -12.40 12.74
CA TRP A 108 -21.63 -11.50 11.71
C TRP A 108 -21.92 -10.05 12.10
N ALA A 109 -20.90 -9.26 12.39
CA ALA A 109 -21.03 -7.82 12.59
C ALA A 109 -21.32 -7.10 11.29
N ALA A 110 -20.61 -7.49 10.24
CA ALA A 110 -20.69 -6.94 8.88
C ALA A 110 -20.58 -5.40 8.83
N ASP A 111 -19.82 -4.79 9.75
CA ASP A 111 -19.64 -3.34 9.83
C ASP A 111 -18.83 -2.83 8.62
N GLY A 112 -19.50 -2.18 7.67
CA GLY A 112 -18.95 -1.75 6.39
C GLY A 112 -18.67 -2.89 5.40
N TRP A 113 -19.22 -4.09 5.63
CA TRP A 113 -19.07 -5.25 4.76
C TRP A 113 -20.40 -5.63 4.09
N VAL A 114 -20.30 -6.08 2.84
CA VAL A 114 -21.42 -6.61 2.05
C VAL A 114 -21.05 -7.99 1.53
N LYS A 115 -21.96 -8.94 1.67
CA LYS A 115 -21.76 -10.31 1.17
C LYS A 115 -22.07 -10.36 -0.33
N GLY A 116 -21.10 -10.78 -1.12
CA GLY A 116 -21.26 -11.03 -2.54
C GLY A 116 -21.92 -12.36 -2.84
N SER A 117 -22.42 -12.50 -4.06
CA SER A 117 -23.02 -13.75 -4.55
C SER A 117 -22.02 -14.89 -4.74
N ASP A 118 -20.74 -14.58 -4.77
CA ASP A 118 -19.60 -15.52 -4.89
C ASP A 118 -19.16 -16.12 -3.54
N GLY A 119 -19.80 -15.71 -2.44
CA GLY A 119 -19.53 -16.17 -1.07
C GLY A 119 -18.44 -15.37 -0.34
N TYR A 120 -17.86 -14.37 -0.97
CA TYR A 120 -16.96 -13.43 -0.29
C TYR A 120 -17.73 -12.31 0.39
N TRP A 121 -17.13 -11.79 1.45
CA TRP A 121 -17.49 -10.53 2.06
C TRP A 121 -16.57 -9.43 1.53
N TYR A 122 -17.12 -8.31 1.12
CA TYR A 122 -16.40 -7.18 0.56
C TYR A 122 -16.51 -5.98 1.50
N HIS A 123 -15.37 -5.44 1.94
CA HIS A 123 -15.39 -4.16 2.65
C HIS A 123 -15.66 -3.05 1.64
N VAL A 124 -16.78 -2.33 1.83
CA VAL A 124 -17.34 -1.44 0.82
C VAL A 124 -16.37 -0.31 0.45
N LYS A 125 -15.67 0.25 1.43
CA LYS A 125 -14.73 1.38 1.25
C LYS A 125 -13.28 0.91 1.21
N PRO A 126 -12.41 1.63 0.48
CA PRO A 126 -10.97 1.34 0.54
C PRO A 126 -10.43 1.64 1.94
N VAL A 127 -9.48 0.81 2.36
CA VAL A 127 -8.80 0.90 3.65
C VAL A 127 -7.42 1.52 3.42
N LYS A 128 -7.10 2.58 4.17
CA LYS A 128 -5.80 3.25 4.05
C LYS A 128 -4.67 2.42 4.65
N PRO A 129 -3.42 2.71 4.28
CA PRO A 129 -2.26 2.09 4.89
C PRO A 129 -2.28 2.18 6.42
N ASN A 130 -2.03 1.05 7.09
CA ASN A 130 -2.05 0.89 8.54
C ASN A 130 -3.41 1.15 9.22
N GLU A 131 -4.51 1.18 8.46
CA GLU A 131 -5.87 1.20 9.01
C GLU A 131 -6.50 -0.20 8.91
N THR A 132 -7.47 -0.46 9.78
CA THR A 132 -8.27 -1.70 9.78
C THR A 132 -9.65 -1.45 9.16
N THR A 133 -10.23 -2.53 8.63
CA THR A 133 -11.65 -2.55 8.26
C THR A 133 -12.54 -2.41 9.48
N GLY A 134 -13.83 -2.18 9.27
CA GLY A 134 -14.85 -2.46 10.29
C GLY A 134 -14.87 -3.94 10.68
N CYS A 135 -15.50 -4.26 11.79
CA CYS A 135 -15.60 -5.62 12.28
C CYS A 135 -16.42 -6.51 11.32
N LEU A 136 -15.84 -7.61 10.87
CA LEU A 136 -16.54 -8.59 10.03
C LEU A 136 -17.31 -9.60 10.88
N ILE A 137 -16.67 -10.12 11.93
CA ILE A 137 -17.24 -11.14 12.82
C ILE A 137 -17.06 -10.68 14.28
N ASN A 138 -18.16 -10.56 15.01
CA ASN A 138 -18.14 -10.31 16.45
C ASN A 138 -17.66 -11.55 17.21
N SER A 139 -18.22 -12.72 16.87
CA SER A 139 -17.80 -13.98 17.47
C SER A 139 -18.09 -15.18 16.54
N ALA A 140 -17.25 -16.19 16.64
CA ALA A 140 -17.47 -17.50 16.02
C ALA A 140 -17.02 -18.58 16.99
N GLN A 141 -17.89 -19.58 17.21
CA GLN A 141 -17.64 -20.66 18.17
C GLN A 141 -18.27 -21.98 17.75
N ALA A 142 -17.70 -23.06 18.19
CA ALA A 142 -18.28 -24.39 18.02
C ALA A 142 -19.51 -24.56 18.91
N VAL A 143 -20.56 -25.17 18.38
CA VAL A 143 -21.74 -25.61 19.15
C VAL A 143 -21.49 -26.95 19.79
N TYR A 144 -20.88 -27.86 19.02
CA TYR A 144 -20.54 -29.21 19.47
C TYR A 144 -19.14 -29.59 18.96
N LEU A 145 -18.30 -30.12 19.85
CA LEU A 145 -16.97 -30.64 19.51
C LEU A 145 -16.92 -32.12 19.80
N PRO A 146 -16.90 -32.96 18.77
CA PRO A 146 -16.59 -34.38 18.93
C PRO A 146 -15.19 -34.59 19.50
N SER A 147 -14.98 -35.70 20.24
CA SER A 147 -13.73 -35.96 20.97
C SER A 147 -12.52 -36.30 20.08
N ASN A 148 -12.75 -36.59 18.78
CA ASN A 148 -11.70 -37.13 17.89
C ASN A 148 -11.16 -36.08 16.91
N TYR A 149 -11.79 -34.93 16.79
CA TYR A 149 -11.36 -33.84 15.91
C TYR A 149 -11.77 -32.48 16.48
N ARG A 150 -11.11 -31.44 16.01
CA ARG A 150 -11.37 -30.06 16.39
C ARG A 150 -11.94 -29.30 15.22
N LEU A 151 -12.81 -28.34 15.50
CA LEU A 151 -13.25 -27.35 14.52
C LEU A 151 -12.12 -26.32 14.31
N ASN A 152 -11.79 -26.07 13.05
CA ASN A 152 -10.86 -25.03 12.65
C ASN A 152 -11.61 -24.02 11.78
N ILE A 153 -11.71 -22.80 12.25
CA ILE A 153 -12.30 -21.67 11.51
C ILE A 153 -11.16 -20.74 11.09
N GLN A 154 -11.00 -20.56 9.78
CA GLN A 154 -9.99 -19.69 9.19
C GLN A 154 -10.65 -18.57 8.41
N ILE A 155 -10.14 -17.36 8.55
CA ILE A 155 -10.52 -16.20 7.74
C ILE A 155 -9.41 -15.98 6.72
N LEU A 156 -9.79 -15.99 5.45
CA LEU A 156 -8.90 -15.73 4.33
C LEU A 156 -9.24 -14.35 3.77
N ALA A 157 -8.30 -13.43 3.83
CA ALA A 157 -8.46 -12.08 3.30
C ALA A 157 -7.55 -11.84 2.10
N THR A 158 -8.03 -11.08 1.15
CA THR A 158 -7.25 -10.59 0.01
C THR A 158 -7.50 -9.11 -0.19
N ALA A 159 -6.43 -8.39 -0.57
CA ALA A 159 -6.49 -6.98 -0.85
C ALA A 159 -6.13 -6.71 -2.30
N ILE A 160 -6.69 -5.63 -2.86
CA ILE A 160 -6.36 -5.12 -4.18
C ILE A 160 -6.27 -3.60 -4.13
N GLN A 161 -5.42 -3.00 -4.93
CA GLN A 161 -5.31 -1.53 -5.01
C GLN A 161 -6.66 -0.89 -5.33
N SER A 162 -6.96 0.24 -4.68
CA SER A 162 -8.21 0.96 -4.91
C SER A 162 -8.22 1.78 -6.20
N ALA A 163 -7.07 2.07 -6.76
CA ALA A 163 -6.93 2.80 -8.02
C ALA A 163 -5.97 2.08 -8.99
N PRO A 164 -6.33 1.99 -10.30
CA PRO A 164 -7.61 2.40 -10.88
C PRO A 164 -8.74 1.40 -10.57
N ASP A 165 -10.00 1.85 -10.60
CA ASP A 165 -11.21 1.04 -10.34
C ASP A 165 -11.29 -0.21 -11.23
N THR A 166 -10.75 -0.13 -12.45
CA THR A 166 -10.67 -1.26 -13.38
C THR A 166 -9.87 -2.45 -12.85
N ALA A 167 -8.97 -2.23 -11.88
CA ALA A 167 -8.22 -3.32 -11.26
C ALA A 167 -9.14 -4.26 -10.48
N VAL A 168 -10.07 -3.71 -9.69
CA VAL A 168 -11.07 -4.47 -8.93
C VAL A 168 -12.02 -5.20 -9.87
N GLN A 169 -12.54 -4.49 -10.87
CA GLN A 169 -13.46 -5.06 -11.84
C GLN A 169 -12.83 -6.24 -12.60
N SER A 170 -11.58 -6.10 -13.03
CA SER A 170 -10.87 -7.15 -13.75
C SER A 170 -10.53 -8.37 -12.90
N ALA A 171 -10.19 -8.16 -11.61
CA ALA A 171 -9.73 -9.22 -10.74
C ALA A 171 -10.86 -9.91 -9.96
N TRP A 172 -11.89 -9.16 -9.54
CA TRP A 172 -12.97 -9.67 -8.69
C TRP A 172 -14.35 -9.66 -9.36
N GLY A 173 -14.49 -9.01 -10.54
CA GLY A 173 -15.77 -8.87 -11.22
C GLY A 173 -16.74 -7.91 -10.54
N VAL A 174 -16.27 -7.12 -9.58
CA VAL A 174 -17.06 -6.20 -8.76
C VAL A 174 -16.95 -4.79 -9.31
N THR A 175 -18.07 -4.08 -9.34
CA THR A 175 -18.13 -2.68 -9.80
C THR A 175 -17.75 -1.73 -8.66
N VAL A 176 -17.11 -0.61 -9.01
CA VAL A 176 -16.87 0.52 -8.11
C VAL A 176 -17.76 1.68 -8.55
N SER A 177 -18.49 2.28 -7.61
CA SER A 177 -19.26 3.50 -7.85
C SER A 177 -19.05 4.45 -6.67
N ASP A 178 -18.69 5.70 -6.97
CA ASP A 178 -18.43 6.74 -5.96
C ASP A 178 -17.39 6.32 -4.88
N GLY A 179 -16.42 5.45 -5.27
CA GLY A 179 -15.41 4.93 -4.36
C GLY A 179 -15.90 3.81 -3.45
N GLU A 180 -17.06 3.24 -3.71
CA GLU A 180 -17.62 2.10 -2.96
C GLU A 180 -17.77 0.87 -3.86
N LEU A 181 -17.49 -0.32 -3.28
CA LEU A 181 -17.71 -1.60 -3.97
C LEU A 181 -19.18 -1.96 -4.01
N LEU A 182 -19.63 -2.43 -5.16
CA LEU A 182 -20.95 -2.99 -5.41
C LEU A 182 -20.79 -4.45 -5.88
N PRO A 183 -20.68 -5.42 -4.94
CA PRO A 183 -20.49 -6.83 -5.23
C PRO A 183 -21.76 -7.56 -5.70
#